data_882c5d450780ebe9708ad775544178d0
#
_entry.id   882c5d450780ebe9708ad775544178d0
#
_cell.length_a   1.000
_cell.length_b   1.000
_cell.length_c   1.000
_cell.angle_alpha   90.00
_cell.angle_beta   90.00
_cell.angle_gamma   90.00
#
_symmetry.space_group_name_H-M   'P 1'
#
loop_
_entity.id
_entity.type
_entity.pdbx_description
1 polymer ?
#
loop_
_entity_poly.entity_id
_entity_poly.type
_entity_poly.pdbx_seq_one_letter_code
_entity_poly.pdbx_strand_id
1 'polypeptide(L)'
;MSVLETRGLTKEFAGFRAVDHVSLALDDGKVHALVGPNGAGKTTLFHMLTGFVKPSSGSIVAFGADVTGLSPDRISRMGIARSFQITSLFDRRTALEHVVLALHVADPVSLHFWTSERAVARYRERAMAILEEVGLGSVAARTADSLPYGQKRALELALALALEPRLLLLDEPTSGMSLEDVQRTIALVRHVHAGRTVLLVEHNMGVVAELADRVIVMQQGRVIADGGYEQVRHDPAVIAAYLGQIDA
;
A
#
# COMPACT_ATOMS: atom_id res chain seq x y z
N MET A 1 -10.29 -9.40 -14.36
CA MET A 1 -11.03 -8.11 -14.28
C MET A 1 -10.15 -7.13 -13.53
N SER A 2 -10.17 -5.84 -13.89
CA SER A 2 -9.41 -4.84 -13.15
C SER A 2 -10.17 -4.38 -11.90
N VAL A 3 -9.46 -4.22 -10.79
CA VAL A 3 -10.01 -3.67 -9.54
C VAL A 3 -9.83 -2.16 -9.47
N LEU A 4 -8.81 -1.64 -10.18
CA LEU A 4 -8.55 -0.21 -10.27
C LEU A 4 -8.04 0.12 -11.67
N GLU A 5 -8.55 1.22 -12.25
CA GLU A 5 -8.09 1.76 -13.51
C GLU A 5 -7.85 3.27 -13.38
N THR A 6 -6.80 3.76 -14.02
CA THR A 6 -6.63 5.21 -14.25
C THR A 6 -6.71 5.51 -15.74
N ARG A 7 -7.27 6.67 -16.09
CA ARG A 7 -7.43 7.09 -17.49
C ARG A 7 -6.90 8.51 -17.65
N GLY A 8 -5.75 8.65 -18.33
CA GLY A 8 -5.10 9.91 -18.59
C GLY A 8 -4.83 10.74 -17.33
N LEU A 9 -4.52 10.07 -16.20
CA LEU A 9 -4.39 10.69 -14.90
C LEU A 9 -3.20 11.65 -14.89
N THR A 10 -3.46 12.90 -14.54
CA THR A 10 -2.44 13.96 -14.56
C THR A 10 -2.44 14.72 -13.25
N LYS A 11 -1.24 15.05 -12.76
CA LYS A 11 -1.05 15.97 -11.64
C LYS A 11 0.02 16.99 -11.96
N GLU A 12 -0.37 18.25 -11.87
CA GLU A 12 0.49 19.41 -12.04
C GLU A 12 0.61 20.19 -10.75
N PHE A 13 1.82 20.61 -10.41
CA PHE A 13 2.15 21.48 -9.29
C PHE A 13 2.91 22.69 -9.84
N ALA A 14 2.33 23.87 -9.77
CA ALA A 14 2.97 25.13 -10.21
C ALA A 14 3.69 25.04 -11.57
N GLY A 15 3.04 24.42 -12.57
CA GLY A 15 3.59 24.26 -13.93
C GLY A 15 4.46 23.01 -14.13
N PHE A 16 4.81 22.28 -13.06
CA PHE A 16 5.53 21.02 -13.15
C PHE A 16 4.55 19.83 -13.14
N ARG A 17 4.61 18.98 -14.16
CA ARG A 17 3.80 17.76 -14.23
C ARG A 17 4.51 16.61 -13.53
N ALA A 18 4.08 16.31 -12.31
CA ALA A 18 4.60 15.20 -11.53
C ALA A 18 4.04 13.84 -12.01
N VAL A 19 2.82 13.82 -12.56
CA VAL A 19 2.20 12.68 -13.24
C VAL A 19 1.56 13.21 -14.53
N ASP A 20 1.84 12.57 -15.65
CA ASP A 20 1.48 13.05 -16.97
C ASP A 20 0.79 11.94 -17.79
N HIS A 21 -0.55 12.05 -17.89
CA HIS A 21 -1.43 11.17 -18.68
C HIS A 21 -1.28 9.67 -18.35
N VAL A 22 -1.08 9.32 -17.08
CA VAL A 22 -0.92 7.92 -16.66
C VAL A 22 -2.24 7.17 -16.79
N SER A 23 -2.21 6.12 -17.62
CA SER A 23 -3.28 5.13 -17.73
C SER A 23 -2.72 3.76 -17.36
N LEU A 24 -3.29 3.13 -16.33
CA LEU A 24 -2.91 1.80 -15.88
C LEU A 24 -4.14 1.03 -15.39
N ALA A 25 -4.02 -0.28 -15.31
CA ALA A 25 -5.04 -1.16 -14.76
C ALA A 25 -4.42 -2.17 -13.81
N LEU A 26 -5.02 -2.34 -12.65
CA LEU A 26 -4.63 -3.35 -11.66
C LEU A 26 -5.61 -4.53 -11.75
N ASP A 27 -5.08 -5.70 -12.09
CA ASP A 27 -5.86 -6.93 -12.18
C ASP A 27 -6.20 -7.47 -10.78
N ASP A 28 -7.41 -8.03 -10.65
CA ASP A 28 -7.89 -8.62 -9.41
C ASP A 28 -7.02 -9.80 -8.96
N GLY A 29 -6.76 -9.87 -7.65
CA GLY A 29 -6.02 -10.97 -7.04
C GLY A 29 -4.57 -11.07 -7.48
N LYS A 30 -3.93 -9.98 -7.96
CA LYS A 30 -2.52 -9.95 -8.35
C LYS A 30 -1.70 -8.96 -7.52
N VAL A 31 -0.40 -9.21 -7.48
CA VAL A 31 0.59 -8.28 -6.96
C VAL A 31 1.17 -7.46 -8.10
N HIS A 32 0.94 -6.16 -8.06
CA HIS A 32 1.50 -5.18 -8.99
C HIS A 32 2.63 -4.41 -8.32
N ALA A 33 3.76 -4.27 -8.98
CA ALA A 33 4.85 -3.41 -8.53
C ALA A 33 4.92 -2.13 -9.36
N LEU A 34 4.97 -0.99 -8.69
CA LEU A 34 5.21 0.31 -9.29
C LEU A 34 6.67 0.70 -9.00
N VAL A 35 7.49 0.70 -10.03
CA VAL A 35 8.93 0.96 -9.91
C VAL A 35 9.34 2.17 -10.77
N GLY A 36 10.56 2.65 -10.57
CA GLY A 36 11.13 3.74 -11.35
C GLY A 36 12.08 4.58 -10.52
N PRO A 37 12.88 5.45 -11.16
CA PRO A 37 13.85 6.29 -10.48
C PRO A 37 13.22 7.29 -9.50
N ASN A 38 14.06 7.94 -8.69
CA ASN A 38 13.63 9.02 -7.83
C ASN A 38 13.08 10.18 -8.68
N GLY A 39 11.97 10.79 -8.22
CA GLY A 39 11.30 11.83 -9.01
C GLY A 39 10.45 11.32 -10.19
N ALA A 40 10.31 10.00 -10.40
CA ALA A 40 9.50 9.44 -11.48
C ALA A 40 7.97 9.70 -11.35
N GLY A 41 7.51 10.22 -10.20
CA GLY A 41 6.08 10.49 -9.95
C GLY A 41 5.34 9.40 -9.19
N LYS A 42 6.01 8.31 -8.76
CA LYS A 42 5.41 7.17 -8.05
C LYS A 42 4.61 7.59 -6.81
N THR A 43 5.22 8.33 -5.91
CA THR A 43 4.58 8.82 -4.67
C THR A 43 3.39 9.73 -4.97
N THR A 44 3.48 10.58 -5.99
CA THR A 44 2.36 11.44 -6.40
C THR A 44 1.20 10.61 -6.94
N LEU A 45 1.47 9.63 -7.80
CA LEU A 45 0.46 8.70 -8.29
C LEU A 45 -0.19 7.95 -7.12
N PHE A 46 0.60 7.42 -6.20
CA PHE A 46 0.13 6.71 -5.02
C PHE A 46 -0.78 7.58 -4.13
N HIS A 47 -0.40 8.86 -3.94
CA HIS A 47 -1.23 9.84 -3.22
C HIS A 47 -2.54 10.16 -3.93
N MET A 48 -2.56 10.17 -5.27
CA MET A 48 -3.82 10.35 -6.01
C MET A 48 -4.74 9.13 -5.87
N LEU A 49 -4.19 7.91 -5.95
CA LEU A 49 -4.95 6.67 -5.78
C LEU A 49 -5.56 6.54 -4.37
N THR A 50 -4.94 7.18 -3.37
CA THR A 50 -5.38 7.16 -1.97
C THR A 50 -6.13 8.41 -1.53
N GLY A 51 -6.37 9.36 -2.45
CA GLY A 51 -7.16 10.58 -2.19
C GLY A 51 -6.44 11.68 -1.42
N PHE A 52 -5.14 11.50 -1.07
CA PHE A 52 -4.33 12.55 -0.41
C PHE A 52 -4.02 13.72 -1.35
N VAL A 53 -3.98 13.47 -2.65
CA VAL A 53 -3.75 14.49 -3.67
C VAL A 53 -4.85 14.36 -4.74
N LYS A 54 -5.56 15.45 -5.03
CA LYS A 54 -6.54 15.47 -6.11
C LYS A 54 -5.83 15.55 -7.47
N PRO A 55 -6.24 14.75 -8.47
CA PRO A 55 -5.79 14.90 -9.84
C PRO A 55 -6.07 16.30 -10.39
N SER A 56 -5.22 16.76 -11.31
CA SER A 56 -5.48 17.97 -12.11
C SER A 56 -6.40 17.67 -13.30
N SER A 57 -6.29 16.44 -13.86
CA SER A 57 -7.18 15.91 -14.90
C SER A 57 -7.10 14.38 -14.96
N GLY A 58 -7.95 13.76 -15.78
CA GLY A 58 -8.11 12.31 -15.87
C GLY A 58 -9.05 11.75 -14.80
N SER A 59 -9.17 10.43 -14.74
CA SER A 59 -10.08 9.76 -13.82
C SER A 59 -9.48 8.50 -13.19
N ILE A 60 -10.01 8.13 -12.03
CA ILE A 60 -9.70 6.90 -11.29
C ILE A 60 -11.00 6.15 -11.09
N VAL A 61 -11.06 4.92 -11.57
CA VAL A 61 -12.19 4.02 -11.35
C VAL A 61 -11.71 2.86 -10.48
N ALA A 62 -12.37 2.62 -9.36
CA ALA A 62 -12.07 1.49 -8.48
C ALA A 62 -13.33 0.66 -8.24
N PHE A 63 -13.23 -0.66 -8.39
CA PHE A 63 -14.35 -1.60 -8.23
C PHE A 63 -15.58 -1.22 -9.05
N GLY A 64 -15.37 -0.62 -10.24
CA GLY A 64 -16.43 -0.16 -11.14
C GLY A 64 -17.05 1.20 -10.81
N ALA A 65 -16.61 1.88 -9.74
CA ALA A 65 -17.09 3.20 -9.36
C ALA A 65 -16.02 4.29 -9.59
N ASP A 66 -16.43 5.48 -9.99
CA ASP A 66 -15.55 6.65 -10.08
C ASP A 66 -15.20 7.14 -8.66
N VAL A 67 -13.90 7.13 -8.36
CA VAL A 67 -13.34 7.58 -7.09
C VAL A 67 -12.48 8.83 -7.23
N THR A 68 -12.50 9.47 -8.39
CA THR A 68 -11.67 10.63 -8.72
C THR A 68 -11.86 11.77 -7.73
N GLY A 69 -10.79 12.13 -7.02
CA GLY A 69 -10.79 13.25 -6.07
C GLY A 69 -11.62 13.03 -4.80
N LEU A 70 -12.05 11.80 -4.53
CA LEU A 70 -12.64 11.46 -3.24
C LEU A 70 -11.60 11.62 -2.12
N SER A 71 -12.08 11.89 -0.91
CA SER A 71 -11.25 11.98 0.29
C SER A 71 -10.72 10.61 0.72
N PRO A 72 -9.58 10.54 1.46
CA PRO A 72 -8.97 9.27 1.88
C PRO A 72 -9.91 8.38 2.68
N ASP A 73 -10.76 8.95 3.54
CA ASP A 73 -11.76 8.22 4.32
C ASP A 73 -12.81 7.53 3.44
N ARG A 74 -13.26 8.19 2.36
CA ARG A 74 -14.19 7.60 1.40
C ARG A 74 -13.54 6.48 0.61
N ILE A 75 -12.31 6.69 0.14
CA ILE A 75 -11.54 5.68 -0.60
C ILE A 75 -11.28 4.44 0.29
N SER A 76 -10.92 4.65 1.55
CA SER A 76 -10.73 3.56 2.51
C SER A 76 -11.99 2.73 2.72
N ARG A 77 -13.16 3.37 2.88
CA ARG A 77 -14.46 2.68 3.00
C ARG A 77 -14.88 1.91 1.76
N MET A 78 -14.29 2.20 0.61
CA MET A 78 -14.51 1.42 -0.61
C MET A 78 -13.62 0.18 -0.72
N GLY A 79 -12.77 -0.06 0.29
CA GLY A 79 -11.91 -1.24 0.33
C GLY A 79 -10.51 -1.02 -0.26
N ILE A 80 -10.03 0.23 -0.30
CA ILE A 80 -8.64 0.57 -0.63
C ILE A 80 -7.94 1.01 0.64
N ALA A 81 -6.98 0.23 1.13
CA ALA A 81 -6.16 0.62 2.28
C ALA A 81 -4.70 0.82 1.86
N ARG A 82 -4.04 1.74 2.55
CA ARG A 82 -2.61 2.02 2.39
C ARG A 82 -1.89 1.70 3.70
N SER A 83 -0.77 0.98 3.62
CA SER A 83 0.18 0.96 4.73
C SER A 83 0.89 2.31 4.78
N PHE A 84 0.94 2.93 5.94
CA PHE A 84 1.58 4.24 6.09
C PHE A 84 3.10 4.09 6.17
N GLN A 85 3.81 4.97 5.48
CA GLN A 85 5.23 5.21 5.71
C GLN A 85 5.35 5.97 7.04
N ILE A 86 5.83 5.27 8.07
CA ILE A 86 6.34 5.80 9.34
C ILE A 86 5.34 6.52 10.27
N THR A 87 5.27 5.97 11.51
CA THR A 87 5.09 6.68 12.79
C THR A 87 3.73 7.25 13.12
N SER A 88 2.68 6.57 12.75
CA SER A 88 1.38 6.83 13.38
C SER A 88 1.09 5.85 14.52
N LEU A 89 2.11 5.13 15.01
CA LEU A 89 1.94 4.25 16.15
C LEU A 89 2.02 5.07 17.45
N PHE A 90 1.10 4.78 18.36
CA PHE A 90 1.12 5.36 19.71
C PHE A 90 2.11 4.59 20.58
N ASP A 91 3.26 5.14 20.87
CA ASP A 91 4.38 4.47 21.55
C ASP A 91 3.97 3.64 22.76
N ARG A 92 3.09 4.18 23.60
CA ARG A 92 2.65 3.57 24.87
C ARG A 92 1.45 2.62 24.73
N ARG A 93 0.92 2.42 23.53
CA ARG A 93 -0.17 1.46 23.27
C ARG A 93 0.39 0.13 22.83
N THR A 94 -0.29 -0.93 23.24
CA THR A 94 0.08 -2.30 22.80
C THR A 94 -0.28 -2.54 21.35
N ALA A 95 0.34 -3.55 20.72
CA ALA A 95 -0.02 -3.96 19.36
C ALA A 95 -1.52 -4.29 19.27
N LEU A 96 -2.07 -4.99 20.26
CA LEU A 96 -3.49 -5.32 20.34
C LEU A 96 -4.38 -4.07 20.40
N GLU A 97 -4.04 -3.10 21.26
CA GLU A 97 -4.81 -1.86 21.37
C GLU A 97 -4.84 -1.06 20.07
N HIS A 98 -3.73 -1.06 19.29
CA HIS A 98 -3.68 -0.42 17.98
C HIS A 98 -4.67 -1.03 17.01
N VAL A 99 -4.68 -2.37 16.89
CA VAL A 99 -5.58 -3.04 15.94
C VAL A 99 -7.03 -2.93 16.40
N VAL A 100 -7.31 -3.01 17.70
CA VAL A 100 -8.65 -2.76 18.25
C VAL A 100 -9.12 -1.34 17.90
N LEU A 101 -8.26 -0.33 18.04
CA LEU A 101 -8.60 1.06 17.68
C LEU A 101 -8.90 1.19 16.17
N ALA A 102 -8.09 0.56 15.31
CA ALA A 102 -8.31 0.57 13.87
C ALA A 102 -9.64 -0.07 13.49
N LEU A 103 -10.00 -1.19 14.10
CA LEU A 103 -11.29 -1.86 13.89
C LEU A 103 -12.47 -0.97 14.35
N HIS A 104 -12.31 -0.26 15.47
CA HIS A 104 -13.33 0.68 15.94
C HIS A 104 -13.55 1.84 14.95
N VAL A 105 -12.47 2.42 14.40
CA VAL A 105 -12.56 3.50 13.42
C VAL A 105 -13.18 3.01 12.10
N ALA A 106 -12.93 1.77 11.73
CA ALA A 106 -13.46 1.16 10.51
C ALA A 106 -14.98 0.86 10.61
N ASP A 107 -15.51 0.62 11.80
CA ASP A 107 -16.92 0.26 12.00
C ASP A 107 -17.80 1.52 12.14
N PRO A 108 -18.71 1.79 11.18
CA PRO A 108 -19.60 2.95 11.23
C PRO A 108 -20.53 2.98 12.47
N VAL A 109 -20.79 1.81 13.06
CA VAL A 109 -21.67 1.67 14.22
C VAL A 109 -20.95 1.97 15.54
N SER A 110 -19.62 1.95 15.53
CA SER A 110 -18.80 2.13 16.74
C SER A 110 -18.86 3.52 17.37
N LEU A 111 -19.32 4.52 16.63
CA LEU A 111 -19.52 5.91 17.11
C LEU A 111 -20.72 6.05 18.06
N HIS A 112 -21.51 5.01 18.27
CA HIS A 112 -22.52 5.01 19.31
C HIS A 112 -21.88 4.74 20.66
N PHE A 113 -21.97 5.68 21.60
CA PHE A 113 -21.39 5.70 22.94
C PHE A 113 -21.78 4.52 23.87
N TRP A 114 -22.61 3.58 23.41
CA TRP A 114 -23.09 2.43 24.14
C TRP A 114 -22.59 1.12 23.53
N THR A 115 -21.27 0.98 23.35
CA THR A 115 -20.69 -0.32 22.94
C THR A 115 -20.80 -1.29 24.12
N SER A 116 -21.56 -2.38 23.93
CA SER A 116 -21.68 -3.43 24.94
C SER A 116 -20.33 -4.14 25.13
N GLU A 117 -20.08 -4.71 26.33
CA GLU A 117 -18.89 -5.54 26.60
C GLU A 117 -18.68 -6.64 25.54
N ARG A 118 -19.78 -7.18 24.98
CA ARG A 118 -19.74 -8.16 23.89
C ARG A 118 -19.15 -7.59 22.59
N ALA A 119 -19.41 -6.32 22.27
CA ALA A 119 -18.83 -5.67 21.09
C ALA A 119 -17.33 -5.47 21.27
N VAL A 120 -16.89 -5.03 22.44
CA VAL A 120 -15.47 -4.88 22.79
C VAL A 120 -14.74 -6.21 22.72
N ALA A 121 -15.34 -7.30 23.25
CA ALA A 121 -14.75 -8.64 23.18
C ALA A 121 -14.59 -9.11 21.73
N ARG A 122 -15.57 -8.86 20.85
CA ARG A 122 -15.50 -9.20 19.43
C ARG A 122 -14.36 -8.45 18.68
N TYR A 123 -14.15 -7.16 18.96
CA TYR A 123 -13.03 -6.43 18.38
C TYR A 123 -11.69 -6.98 18.85
N ARG A 124 -11.59 -7.37 20.11
CA ARG A 124 -10.36 -7.94 20.67
C ARG A 124 -10.02 -9.30 20.02
N GLU A 125 -11.00 -10.18 19.86
CA GLU A 125 -10.83 -11.46 19.18
C GLU A 125 -10.37 -11.27 17.72
N ARG A 126 -11.05 -10.36 16.99
CA ARG A 126 -10.70 -10.06 15.61
C ARG A 126 -9.32 -9.39 15.49
N ALA A 127 -8.95 -8.50 16.43
CA ALA A 127 -7.65 -7.89 16.48
C ALA A 127 -6.56 -8.94 16.71
N MET A 128 -6.79 -9.93 17.57
CA MET A 128 -5.86 -11.04 17.77
C MET A 128 -5.68 -11.86 16.50
N ALA A 129 -6.76 -12.19 15.77
CA ALA A 129 -6.66 -12.92 14.51
C ALA A 129 -5.82 -12.17 13.47
N ILE A 130 -6.00 -10.83 13.34
CA ILE A 130 -5.18 -10.01 12.46
C ILE A 130 -3.71 -9.99 12.90
N LEU A 131 -3.44 -9.89 14.21
CA LEU A 131 -2.07 -9.93 14.72
C LEU A 131 -1.42 -11.30 14.49
N GLU A 132 -2.17 -12.38 14.58
CA GLU A 132 -1.68 -13.73 14.23
C GLU A 132 -1.38 -13.82 12.73
N GLU A 133 -2.25 -13.28 11.86
CA GLU A 133 -2.05 -13.22 10.40
C GLU A 133 -0.74 -12.50 10.03
N VAL A 134 -0.35 -11.45 10.77
CA VAL A 134 0.91 -10.73 10.53
C VAL A 134 2.08 -11.22 11.40
N GLY A 135 1.93 -12.32 12.12
CA GLY A 135 3.00 -12.93 12.95
C GLY A 135 3.29 -12.17 14.26
N LEU A 136 2.37 -11.34 14.74
CA LEU A 136 2.52 -10.56 15.97
C LEU A 136 1.71 -11.12 17.17
N GLY A 137 1.04 -12.27 17.04
CA GLY A 137 0.19 -12.83 18.09
C GLY A 137 0.92 -12.98 19.43
N SER A 138 2.16 -13.49 19.44
CA SER A 138 2.96 -13.69 20.67
C SER A 138 3.41 -12.38 21.34
N VAL A 139 3.39 -11.26 20.63
CA VAL A 139 3.81 -9.94 21.12
C VAL A 139 2.65 -8.94 21.21
N ALA A 140 1.41 -9.41 21.10
CA ALA A 140 0.19 -8.58 21.09
C ALA A 140 0.08 -7.63 22.30
N ALA A 141 0.59 -8.04 23.46
CA ALA A 141 0.58 -7.24 24.69
C ALA A 141 1.79 -6.29 24.83
N ARG A 142 2.76 -6.32 23.90
CA ARG A 142 3.91 -5.40 23.93
C ARG A 142 3.52 -4.04 23.39
N THR A 143 4.10 -2.99 23.97
CA THR A 143 3.92 -1.60 23.51
C THR A 143 4.69 -1.36 22.21
N ALA A 144 4.18 -0.48 21.36
CA ALA A 144 4.75 -0.25 20.03
C ALA A 144 6.20 0.25 20.07
N ASP A 145 6.58 1.07 21.07
CA ASP A 145 7.96 1.52 21.27
C ASP A 145 8.93 0.38 21.49
N SER A 146 8.49 -0.69 22.18
CA SER A 146 9.30 -1.87 22.52
C SER A 146 9.47 -2.87 21.36
N LEU A 147 8.76 -2.68 20.24
CA LEU A 147 8.83 -3.57 19.10
C LEU A 147 10.06 -3.25 18.22
N PRO A 148 10.81 -4.26 17.74
CA PRO A 148 11.79 -4.07 16.68
C PRO A 148 11.17 -3.49 15.41
N TYR A 149 12.00 -2.86 14.56
CA TYR A 149 11.54 -2.16 13.37
C TYR A 149 10.67 -3.03 12.43
N GLY A 150 11.10 -4.26 12.13
CA GLY A 150 10.32 -5.19 11.31
C GLY A 150 8.95 -5.53 11.91
N GLN A 151 8.84 -5.65 13.24
CA GLN A 151 7.56 -5.88 13.93
C GLN A 151 6.67 -4.63 13.91
N LYS A 152 7.25 -3.42 13.95
CA LYS A 152 6.48 -2.17 13.77
C LYS A 152 5.88 -2.11 12.37
N ARG A 153 6.62 -2.49 11.34
CA ARG A 153 6.11 -2.59 9.96
C ARG A 153 5.00 -3.63 9.81
N ALA A 154 5.15 -4.79 10.44
CA ALA A 154 4.08 -5.79 10.49
C ALA A 154 2.82 -5.25 11.20
N LEU A 155 2.99 -4.45 12.27
CA LEU A 155 1.87 -3.80 12.95
C LEU A 155 1.18 -2.75 12.06
N GLU A 156 1.93 -1.94 11.30
CA GLU A 156 1.36 -1.00 10.32
C GLU A 156 0.53 -1.74 9.26
N LEU A 157 1.02 -2.90 8.79
CA LEU A 157 0.26 -3.75 7.89
C LEU A 157 -1.02 -4.29 8.55
N ALA A 158 -0.95 -4.71 9.83
CA ALA A 158 -2.13 -5.13 10.59
C ALA A 158 -3.19 -4.04 10.67
N LEU A 159 -2.79 -2.76 10.83
CA LEU A 159 -3.73 -1.63 10.83
C LEU A 159 -4.42 -1.46 9.48
N ALA A 160 -3.69 -1.63 8.37
CA ALA A 160 -4.28 -1.60 7.04
C ALA A 160 -5.25 -2.78 6.82
N LEU A 161 -4.91 -3.98 7.30
CA LEU A 161 -5.75 -5.18 7.21
C LEU A 161 -7.03 -5.07 8.06
N ALA A 162 -7.00 -4.30 9.16
CA ALA A 162 -8.18 -4.04 9.98
C ALA A 162 -9.31 -3.33 9.19
N LEU A 163 -8.98 -2.66 8.08
CA LEU A 163 -9.94 -2.03 7.17
C LEU A 163 -10.55 -3.02 6.15
N GLU A 164 -10.20 -4.31 6.20
CA GLU A 164 -10.63 -5.37 5.27
C GLU A 164 -10.48 -4.98 3.79
N PRO A 165 -9.28 -4.56 3.35
CA PRO A 165 -9.11 -4.05 2.01
C PRO A 165 -9.24 -5.14 0.95
N ARG A 166 -9.86 -4.80 -0.19
CA ARG A 166 -9.80 -5.55 -1.43
C ARG A 166 -8.55 -5.18 -2.26
N LEU A 167 -8.10 -3.92 -2.12
CA LEU A 167 -6.86 -3.40 -2.71
C LEU A 167 -5.97 -2.82 -1.60
N LEU A 168 -4.81 -3.43 -1.42
CA LEU A 168 -3.80 -3.02 -0.46
C LEU A 168 -2.66 -2.29 -1.17
N LEU A 169 -2.38 -1.08 -0.74
CA LEU A 169 -1.31 -0.24 -1.27
C LEU A 169 -0.15 -0.21 -0.27
N LEU A 170 1.02 -0.70 -0.70
CA LEU A 170 2.23 -0.80 0.12
C LEU A 170 3.30 0.17 -0.42
N ASP A 171 3.76 1.09 0.42
CA ASP A 171 4.75 2.10 0.04
C ASP A 171 6.10 1.75 0.65
N GLU A 172 7.02 1.25 -0.19
CA GLU A 172 8.36 0.82 0.16
C GLU A 172 8.39 -0.09 1.41
N PRO A 173 7.66 -1.22 1.40
CA PRO A 173 7.48 -2.05 2.60
C PRO A 173 8.79 -2.62 3.15
N THR A 174 9.86 -2.70 2.32
CA THR A 174 11.17 -3.25 2.72
C THR A 174 12.25 -2.21 2.97
N SER A 175 11.94 -0.91 2.86
CA SER A 175 12.92 0.17 3.00
C SER A 175 13.55 0.18 4.40
N GLY A 176 14.89 0.27 4.45
CA GLY A 176 15.66 0.35 5.70
C GLY A 176 15.76 -0.96 6.49
N MET A 177 15.35 -2.08 5.92
CA MET A 177 15.36 -3.39 6.58
C MET A 177 16.68 -4.16 6.38
N SER A 178 17.01 -5.04 7.32
CA SER A 178 18.03 -6.07 7.14
C SER A 178 17.58 -7.10 6.10
N LEU A 179 18.52 -7.86 5.51
CA LEU A 179 18.17 -8.92 4.54
C LEU A 179 17.18 -9.94 5.13
N GLU A 180 17.34 -10.28 6.41
CA GLU A 180 16.46 -11.23 7.10
C GLU A 180 15.03 -10.66 7.24
N ASP A 181 14.90 -9.38 7.61
CA ASP A 181 13.61 -8.73 7.74
C ASP A 181 12.94 -8.54 6.37
N VAL A 182 13.71 -8.30 5.30
CA VAL A 182 13.20 -8.26 3.92
C VAL A 182 12.55 -9.59 3.56
N GLN A 183 13.22 -10.73 3.82
CA GLN A 183 12.66 -12.06 3.53
C GLN A 183 11.39 -12.35 4.35
N ARG A 184 11.37 -11.94 5.62
CA ARG A 184 10.16 -12.03 6.46
C ARG A 184 9.01 -11.19 5.90
N THR A 185 9.33 -9.98 5.43
CA THR A 185 8.31 -9.07 4.83
C THR A 185 7.80 -9.63 3.51
N ILE A 186 8.65 -10.22 2.66
CA ILE A 186 8.21 -10.90 1.44
C ILE A 186 7.24 -12.04 1.76
N ALA A 187 7.60 -12.90 2.73
CA ALA A 187 6.74 -13.99 3.16
C ALA A 187 5.39 -13.48 3.70
N LEU A 188 5.43 -12.38 4.47
CA LEU A 188 4.24 -11.74 5.02
C LEU A 188 3.35 -11.16 3.91
N VAL A 189 3.90 -10.42 2.94
CA VAL A 189 3.13 -9.86 1.82
C VAL A 189 2.48 -10.98 0.99
N ARG A 190 3.21 -12.07 0.72
CA ARG A 190 2.63 -13.25 0.06
C ARG A 190 1.47 -13.86 0.85
N HIS A 191 1.60 -13.93 2.16
CA HIS A 191 0.55 -14.48 3.01
C HIS A 191 -0.71 -13.60 3.01
N VAL A 192 -0.56 -12.30 3.22
CA VAL A 192 -1.70 -11.37 3.29
C VAL A 192 -2.31 -11.05 1.92
N HIS A 193 -1.56 -11.30 0.82
CA HIS A 193 -2.06 -11.16 -0.54
C HIS A 193 -3.18 -12.16 -0.86
N ALA A 194 -3.24 -13.32 -0.19
CA ALA A 194 -4.27 -14.32 -0.46
C ALA A 194 -5.69 -13.71 -0.41
N GLY A 195 -6.36 -13.65 -1.58
CA GLY A 195 -7.70 -13.06 -1.74
C GLY A 195 -7.75 -11.52 -1.84
N ARG A 196 -6.60 -10.85 -1.98
CA ARG A 196 -6.51 -9.38 -2.12
C ARG A 196 -5.65 -9.01 -3.31
N THR A 197 -5.91 -7.85 -3.90
CA THR A 197 -4.98 -7.23 -4.86
C THR A 197 -3.98 -6.36 -4.10
N VAL A 198 -2.73 -6.39 -4.52
CA VAL A 198 -1.67 -5.57 -3.92
C VAL A 198 -1.05 -4.68 -4.99
N LEU A 199 -0.87 -3.39 -4.68
CA LEU A 199 0.03 -2.49 -5.40
C LEU A 199 1.15 -2.07 -4.46
N LEU A 200 2.37 -2.44 -4.78
CA LEU A 200 3.54 -2.03 -4.01
C LEU A 200 4.41 -1.05 -4.80
N VAL A 201 4.89 -0.01 -4.13
CA VAL A 201 6.00 0.82 -4.62
C VAL A 201 7.27 0.24 -4.04
N GLU A 202 8.24 -0.08 -4.88
CA GLU A 202 9.52 -0.64 -4.47
C GLU A 202 10.67 -0.15 -5.33
N HIS A 203 11.85 -0.12 -4.76
CA HIS A 203 13.10 0.16 -5.47
C HIS A 203 14.07 -1.04 -5.40
N ASN A 204 13.80 -2.01 -4.53
CA ASN A 204 14.56 -3.26 -4.46
C ASN A 204 14.05 -4.24 -5.51
N MET A 205 14.78 -4.37 -6.62
CA MET A 205 14.38 -5.24 -7.73
C MET A 205 14.35 -6.73 -7.36
N GLY A 206 15.07 -7.16 -6.33
CA GLY A 206 14.98 -8.52 -5.80
C GLY A 206 13.61 -8.80 -5.17
N VAL A 207 13.08 -7.85 -4.40
CA VAL A 207 11.73 -7.91 -3.82
C VAL A 207 10.67 -7.93 -4.92
N VAL A 208 10.84 -7.05 -5.94
CA VAL A 208 9.93 -6.98 -7.09
C VAL A 208 9.90 -8.31 -7.84
N ALA A 209 11.08 -8.90 -8.12
CA ALA A 209 11.20 -10.18 -8.82
C ALA A 209 10.53 -11.33 -8.06
N GLU A 210 10.55 -11.28 -6.71
CA GLU A 210 9.96 -12.31 -5.89
C GLU A 210 8.45 -12.17 -5.67
N LEU A 211 7.92 -10.94 -5.67
CA LEU A 211 6.53 -10.68 -5.29
C LEU A 211 5.62 -10.37 -6.47
N ALA A 212 6.11 -9.65 -7.49
CA ALA A 212 5.24 -9.03 -8.47
C ALA A 212 4.83 -9.99 -9.60
N ASP A 213 3.53 -10.10 -9.84
CA ASP A 213 2.98 -10.71 -11.06
C ASP A 213 3.12 -9.77 -12.26
N ARG A 214 3.07 -8.46 -12.02
CA ARG A 214 3.15 -7.41 -13.03
C ARG A 214 3.94 -6.22 -12.51
N VAL A 215 4.79 -5.66 -13.36
CA VAL A 215 5.66 -4.53 -13.05
C VAL A 215 5.30 -3.36 -13.94
N ILE A 216 5.03 -2.21 -13.33
CA ILE A 216 4.73 -0.94 -13.99
C ILE A 216 5.91 -0.02 -13.73
N VAL A 217 6.58 0.44 -14.79
CA VAL A 217 7.75 1.33 -14.67
C VAL A 217 7.35 2.75 -15.00
N MET A 218 7.67 3.67 -14.10
CA MET A 218 7.47 5.10 -14.30
C MET A 218 8.80 5.83 -14.49
N GLN A 219 8.80 6.82 -15.39
CA GLN A 219 9.86 7.81 -15.55
C GLN A 219 9.25 9.16 -15.92
N GLN A 220 9.72 10.24 -15.28
CA GLN A 220 9.27 11.61 -15.56
C GLN A 220 7.75 11.78 -15.63
N GLY A 221 7.04 11.16 -14.69
CA GLY A 221 5.58 11.22 -14.59
C GLY A 221 4.81 10.31 -15.53
N ARG A 222 5.46 9.52 -16.38
CA ARG A 222 4.82 8.64 -17.38
C ARG A 222 5.12 7.19 -17.13
N VAL A 223 4.23 6.31 -17.56
CA VAL A 223 4.51 4.87 -17.65
C VAL A 223 5.32 4.61 -18.91
N ILE A 224 6.49 4.01 -18.77
CA ILE A 224 7.39 3.67 -19.89
C ILE A 224 7.39 2.19 -20.21
N ALA A 225 7.04 1.32 -19.27
CA ALA A 225 6.88 -0.11 -19.46
C ALA A 225 5.82 -0.67 -18.50
N ASP A 226 5.14 -1.74 -18.92
CA ASP A 226 4.12 -2.44 -18.16
C ASP A 226 4.04 -3.89 -18.61
N GLY A 227 4.41 -4.85 -17.75
CA GLY A 227 4.49 -6.26 -18.12
C GLY A 227 5.01 -7.16 -17.01
N GLY A 228 5.34 -8.39 -17.34
CA GLY A 228 6.02 -9.31 -16.43
C GLY A 228 7.46 -8.86 -16.11
N TYR A 229 7.99 -9.27 -14.94
CA TYR A 229 9.33 -8.87 -14.50
C TYR A 229 10.42 -9.13 -15.55
N GLU A 230 10.45 -10.31 -16.15
CA GLU A 230 11.46 -10.67 -17.16
C GLU A 230 11.36 -9.83 -18.45
N GLN A 231 10.15 -9.47 -18.86
CA GLN A 231 9.94 -8.57 -19.99
C GLN A 231 10.45 -7.16 -19.70
N VAL A 232 10.08 -6.63 -18.54
CA VAL A 232 10.38 -5.25 -18.13
C VAL A 232 11.88 -5.05 -17.88
N ARG A 233 12.56 -6.01 -17.26
CA ARG A 233 14.01 -5.90 -16.97
C ARG A 233 14.90 -5.85 -18.22
N HIS A 234 14.43 -6.35 -19.37
CA HIS A 234 15.15 -6.33 -20.63
C HIS A 234 14.66 -5.23 -21.58
N ASP A 235 13.70 -4.40 -21.17
CA ASP A 235 13.21 -3.30 -21.98
C ASP A 235 14.28 -2.21 -22.12
N PRO A 236 14.67 -1.82 -23.35
CA PRO A 236 15.70 -0.77 -23.56
C PRO A 236 15.34 0.57 -22.91
N ALA A 237 14.07 0.96 -22.90
CA ALA A 237 13.62 2.20 -22.26
C ALA A 237 13.81 2.14 -20.75
N VAL A 238 13.53 0.98 -20.13
CA VAL A 238 13.74 0.76 -18.70
C VAL A 238 15.22 0.80 -18.35
N ILE A 239 16.06 0.09 -19.11
CA ILE A 239 17.52 0.10 -18.92
C ILE A 239 18.06 1.51 -19.01
N ALA A 240 17.68 2.28 -20.03
CA ALA A 240 18.10 3.66 -20.21
C ALA A 240 17.65 4.57 -19.05
N ALA A 241 16.43 4.36 -18.52
CA ALA A 241 15.89 5.13 -17.41
C ALA A 241 16.70 4.96 -16.11
N TYR A 242 17.26 3.78 -15.87
CA TYR A 242 18.07 3.50 -14.68
C TYR A 242 19.57 3.83 -14.87
N LEU A 243 20.14 3.62 -16.07
CA LEU A 243 21.54 3.96 -16.37
C LEU A 243 21.78 5.47 -16.44
N GLY A 244 20.82 6.25 -16.95
CA GLY A 244 20.93 7.71 -17.03
C GLY A 244 21.00 8.43 -15.69
N GLN A 245 20.89 7.72 -14.55
CA GLN A 245 21.10 8.26 -13.21
C GLN A 245 22.53 8.06 -12.67
N ILE A 246 23.35 7.22 -13.32
CA ILE A 246 24.73 6.96 -12.89
C ILE A 246 25.65 8.08 -13.33
N ASP A 247 25.25 8.87 -14.32
CA ASP A 247 26.06 9.95 -14.95
C ASP A 247 25.57 11.36 -14.56
N ALA A 248 24.67 11.51 -13.61
CA ALA A 248 24.12 12.79 -13.14
C ALA A 248 24.38 12.97 -11.64
#